data_7ea510fb8901dc83bb6eabfe37e37088
#
_entry.id   7ea510fb8901dc83bb6eabfe37e37088
#
_cell.length_a   1.000
_cell.length_b   1.000
_cell.length_c   1.000
_cell.angle_alpha   90.00
_cell.angle_beta   90.00
_cell.angle_gamma   90.00
#
_symmetry.space_group_name_H-M   'P 1'
#
loop_
_entity.id
_entity.type
_entity.pdbx_description
1 polymer ?
#
loop_
_entity_poly.entity_id
_entity_poly.type
_entity_poly.pdbx_seq_one_letter_code
_entity_poly.pdbx_strand_id
1 'polypeptide(L)'
;MSDSNPLAPAMERLNKAVQNLDSMVERRMEREAALGDAEAEVQRMGADRTRLAESLDQAQERSQQLEHVNKEVSRRLVDAMEAIKNVIERQKQ
;
A
#
# COMPACT_ATOMS: atom_id res chain seq x y z
N MET A 1 28.17 -35.51 -56.28
CA MET A 1 28.48 -35.60 -55.55
C MET A 1 28.20 -35.19 -54.20
N SER A 2 28.81 -34.61 -53.60
CA SER A 2 28.70 -34.37 -52.23
C SER A 2 27.52 -33.63 -51.77
N ASP A 3 26.64 -33.41 -52.65
CA ASP A 3 25.52 -32.66 -52.30
C ASP A 3 24.58 -33.34 -51.41
N SER A 4 24.81 -34.54 -51.15
CA SER A 4 23.85 -35.24 -50.39
C SER A 4 24.38 -35.53 -49.01
N ASN A 5 24.82 -34.58 -48.33
CA ASN A 5 25.15 -34.74 -46.95
C ASN A 5 23.97 -34.24 -46.10
N PRO A 6 23.05 -35.14 -45.74
CA PRO A 6 21.88 -34.71 -44.96
C PRO A 6 22.22 -34.32 -43.52
N LEU A 7 23.45 -34.55 -43.10
CA LEU A 7 23.89 -34.21 -41.75
C LEU A 7 24.05 -32.73 -41.57
N ALA A 8 24.59 -32.04 -42.60
CA ALA A 8 24.80 -30.58 -42.46
C ALA A 8 23.50 -29.79 -42.26
N PRO A 9 22.48 -29.95 -43.08
CA PRO A 9 21.24 -29.26 -42.83
C PRO A 9 20.51 -29.75 -41.55
N ALA A 10 20.69 -31.01 -41.17
CA ALA A 10 20.15 -31.52 -39.92
C ALA A 10 20.82 -30.86 -38.71
N MET A 11 22.14 -30.72 -38.77
CA MET A 11 22.90 -30.04 -37.72
C MET A 11 22.51 -28.56 -37.61
N GLU A 12 22.33 -27.91 -38.76
CA GLU A 12 21.90 -26.50 -38.77
C GLU A 12 20.49 -26.33 -38.15
N ARG A 13 19.58 -27.24 -38.46
CA ARG A 13 18.25 -27.24 -37.86
C ARG A 13 18.30 -27.45 -36.35
N LEU A 14 19.17 -28.39 -35.93
CA LEU A 14 19.38 -28.66 -34.52
C LEU A 14 19.93 -27.43 -33.79
N ASN A 15 20.92 -26.75 -34.38
CA ASN A 15 21.49 -25.53 -33.81
C ASN A 15 20.44 -24.43 -33.68
N LYS A 16 19.62 -24.25 -34.69
CA LYS A 16 18.55 -23.26 -34.63
C LYS A 16 17.53 -23.60 -33.55
N ALA A 17 17.19 -24.88 -33.41
CA ALA A 17 16.26 -25.32 -32.39
C ALA A 17 16.83 -25.07 -30.99
N VAL A 18 18.12 -25.36 -30.79
CA VAL A 18 18.78 -25.10 -29.51
C VAL A 18 18.84 -23.61 -29.20
N GLN A 19 19.17 -22.77 -30.20
CA GLN A 19 19.19 -21.32 -30.02
C GLN A 19 17.82 -20.75 -29.68
N ASN A 20 16.78 -21.26 -30.35
CA ASN A 20 15.40 -20.86 -30.04
C ASN A 20 15.02 -21.26 -28.62
N LEU A 21 15.42 -22.46 -28.20
CA LEU A 21 15.16 -22.92 -26.86
C LEU A 21 15.86 -22.06 -25.82
N ASP A 22 17.13 -21.72 -26.06
CA ASP A 22 17.89 -20.82 -25.19
C ASP A 22 17.19 -19.48 -25.04
N SER A 23 16.75 -18.89 -26.15
CA SER A 23 16.04 -17.60 -26.13
C SER A 23 14.73 -17.68 -25.38
N MET A 24 14.01 -18.80 -25.51
CA MET A 24 12.75 -19.02 -24.81
C MET A 24 12.96 -19.16 -23.31
N VAL A 25 14.03 -19.88 -22.92
CA VAL A 25 14.38 -20.07 -21.51
C VAL A 25 14.77 -18.73 -20.88
N GLU A 26 15.59 -17.96 -21.57
CA GLU A 26 15.98 -16.62 -21.06
C GLU A 26 14.78 -15.72 -20.87
N ARG A 27 13.87 -15.69 -21.83
CA ARG A 27 12.64 -14.88 -21.72
C ARG A 27 11.76 -15.33 -20.57
N ARG A 28 11.69 -16.65 -20.37
CA ARG A 28 10.89 -17.18 -19.27
C ARG A 28 11.50 -16.82 -17.91
N MET A 29 12.83 -16.91 -17.82
CA MET A 29 13.52 -16.52 -16.58
C MET A 29 13.33 -15.04 -16.27
N GLU A 30 13.38 -14.19 -17.29
CA GLU A 30 13.13 -12.75 -17.13
C GLU A 30 11.69 -12.50 -16.66
N ARG A 31 10.72 -13.21 -17.22
CA ARG A 31 9.32 -13.08 -16.81
C ARG A 31 9.09 -13.56 -15.38
N GLU A 32 9.74 -14.68 -15.01
CA GLU A 32 9.63 -15.18 -13.65
C GLU A 32 10.24 -14.20 -12.64
N ALA A 33 11.38 -13.60 -12.98
CA ALA A 33 11.99 -12.58 -12.15
C ALA A 33 11.08 -11.36 -12.00
N ALA A 34 10.49 -10.91 -13.11
CA ALA A 34 9.55 -9.78 -13.10
C ALA A 34 8.31 -10.09 -12.27
N LEU A 35 7.79 -11.33 -12.36
CA LEU A 35 6.66 -11.77 -11.56
C LEU A 35 7.00 -11.78 -10.06
N GLY A 36 8.20 -12.28 -9.72
CA GLY A 36 8.67 -12.27 -8.34
C GLY A 36 8.76 -10.86 -7.77
N ASP A 37 9.26 -9.92 -8.56
CA ASP A 37 9.34 -8.51 -8.17
C ASP A 37 7.94 -7.91 -8.01
N ALA A 38 7.03 -8.24 -8.92
CA ALA A 38 5.65 -7.76 -8.85
C ALA A 38 4.93 -8.32 -7.61
N GLU A 39 5.13 -9.59 -7.30
CA GLU A 39 4.56 -10.21 -6.10
C GLU A 39 5.09 -9.55 -4.82
N ALA A 40 6.39 -9.28 -4.76
CA ALA A 40 7.00 -8.59 -3.63
C ALA A 40 6.43 -7.18 -3.47
N GLU A 41 6.20 -6.50 -4.59
CA GLU A 41 5.60 -5.16 -4.58
C GLU A 41 4.16 -5.19 -4.07
N VAL A 42 3.38 -6.18 -4.52
CA VAL A 42 1.99 -6.36 -4.06
C VAL A 42 1.95 -6.61 -2.55
N GLN A 43 2.88 -7.42 -2.04
CA GLN A 43 2.97 -7.68 -0.61
C GLN A 43 3.31 -6.42 0.17
N ARG A 44 4.25 -5.60 -0.33
CA ARG A 44 4.60 -4.32 0.29
C ARG A 44 3.41 -3.36 0.29
N MET A 45 2.69 -3.30 -0.81
CA MET A 45 1.48 -2.47 -0.93
C MET A 45 0.41 -2.92 0.05
N GLY A 46 0.25 -4.24 0.23
CA GLY A 46 -0.67 -4.80 1.21
C GLY A 46 -0.30 -4.41 2.64
N ALA A 47 0.99 -4.50 2.98
CA ALA A 47 1.48 -4.10 4.30
C ALA A 47 1.30 -2.60 4.53
N ASP A 48 1.58 -1.77 3.52
CA ASP A 48 1.38 -0.33 3.61
C ASP A 48 -0.09 0.03 3.77
N ARG A 49 -0.95 -0.67 3.06
CA ARG A 49 -2.40 -0.47 3.16
C ARG A 49 -2.90 -0.76 4.58
N THR A 50 -2.42 -1.85 5.18
CA THR A 50 -2.77 -2.21 6.55
C THR A 50 -2.29 -1.15 7.53
N ARG A 51 -1.07 -0.66 7.35
CA ARG A 51 -0.50 0.38 8.19
C ARG A 51 -1.27 1.69 8.08
N LEU A 52 -1.65 2.05 6.86
CA LEU A 52 -2.46 3.25 6.63
C LEU A 52 -3.85 3.13 7.25
N ALA A 53 -4.47 1.96 7.17
CA ALA A 53 -5.75 1.71 7.80
C ALA A 53 -5.68 1.85 9.31
N GLU A 54 -4.63 1.31 9.93
CA GLU A 54 -4.40 1.43 11.37
C GLU A 54 -4.17 2.89 11.77
N SER A 55 -3.37 3.61 10.98
CA SER A 55 -3.11 5.04 11.23
C SER A 55 -4.39 5.86 11.12
N LEU A 56 -5.23 5.54 10.14
CA LEU A 56 -6.50 6.23 9.95
C LEU A 56 -7.43 5.97 11.14
N ASP A 57 -7.52 4.72 11.59
CA ASP A 57 -8.35 4.37 12.75
C ASP A 57 -7.89 5.13 14.00
N GLN A 58 -6.58 5.19 14.23
CA GLN A 58 -6.01 5.93 15.36
C GLN A 58 -6.31 7.42 15.25
N ALA A 59 -6.20 7.99 14.05
CA ALA A 59 -6.49 9.40 13.82
C ALA A 59 -7.97 9.71 14.06
N GLN A 60 -8.86 8.84 13.62
CA GLN A 60 -10.29 9.01 13.85
C GLN A 60 -10.64 8.92 15.32
N GLU A 61 -10.04 7.96 16.02
CA GLU A 61 -10.24 7.80 17.46
C GLU A 61 -9.78 9.04 18.22
N ARG A 62 -8.61 9.56 17.87
CA ARG A 62 -8.09 10.79 18.47
C ARG A 62 -8.98 11.99 18.18
N SER A 63 -9.47 12.08 16.95
CA SER A 63 -10.38 13.15 16.55
C SER A 63 -11.67 13.11 17.36
N GLN A 64 -12.23 11.92 17.59
CA GLN A 64 -13.45 11.74 18.38
C GLN A 64 -13.21 12.12 19.83
N GLN A 65 -12.05 11.76 20.39
CA GLN A 65 -11.69 12.16 21.76
C GLN A 65 -11.57 13.67 21.88
N LEU A 66 -10.90 14.31 20.92
CA LEU A 66 -10.75 15.78 20.92
C LEU A 66 -12.11 16.46 20.82
N GLU A 67 -13.00 15.95 19.99
CA GLU A 67 -14.35 16.46 19.85
C GLU A 67 -15.13 16.35 21.16
N HIS A 68 -15.01 15.20 21.82
CA HIS A 68 -15.67 14.97 23.10
C HIS A 68 -15.12 15.93 24.18
N VAL A 69 -13.81 16.05 24.28
CA VAL A 69 -13.16 16.96 25.23
C VAL A 69 -13.55 18.40 24.95
N ASN A 70 -13.58 18.78 23.68
CA ASN A 70 -13.97 20.13 23.29
C ASN A 70 -15.40 20.46 23.70
N LYS A 71 -16.32 19.55 23.50
CA LYS A 71 -17.70 19.73 23.94
C LYS A 71 -17.80 19.85 25.45
N GLU A 72 -17.04 19.02 26.17
CA GLU A 72 -17.04 19.05 27.63
C GLU A 72 -16.46 20.35 28.16
N VAL A 73 -15.36 20.82 27.58
CA VAL A 73 -14.75 22.11 27.97
C VAL A 73 -15.70 23.26 27.67
N SER A 74 -16.34 23.26 26.51
CA SER A 74 -17.32 24.29 26.13
C SER A 74 -18.47 24.36 27.11
N ARG A 75 -18.98 23.20 27.54
CA ARG A 75 -20.06 23.14 28.51
C ARG A 75 -19.63 23.71 29.85
N ARG A 76 -18.44 23.35 30.32
CA ARG A 76 -17.90 23.85 31.57
C ARG A 76 -17.69 25.38 31.56
N LEU A 77 -17.24 25.89 30.40
CA LEU A 77 -17.09 27.32 30.23
C LEU A 77 -18.42 28.06 30.32
N VAL A 78 -19.44 27.52 29.65
CA VAL A 78 -20.79 28.10 29.71
C VAL A 78 -21.32 28.09 31.16
N ASP A 79 -21.17 26.95 31.84
CA ASP A 79 -21.62 26.79 33.22
C ASP A 79 -20.89 27.77 34.14
N ALA A 80 -19.58 27.95 33.98
CA ALA A 80 -18.80 28.88 34.77
C ALA A 80 -19.21 30.35 34.53
N MET A 81 -19.48 30.69 33.26
CA MET A 81 -19.94 32.03 32.91
C MET A 81 -21.33 32.32 33.51
N GLU A 82 -22.22 31.33 33.50
CA GLU A 82 -23.53 31.51 34.12
C GLU A 82 -23.43 31.65 35.63
N ALA A 83 -22.53 30.89 36.27
CA ALA A 83 -22.30 31.00 37.70
C ALA A 83 -21.78 32.38 38.08
N ILE A 84 -20.83 32.91 37.29
CA ILE A 84 -20.31 34.26 37.50
C ILE A 84 -21.40 35.31 37.30
N LYS A 85 -22.18 35.18 36.26
CA LYS A 85 -23.30 36.09 35.98
C LYS A 85 -24.30 36.10 37.13
N ASN A 86 -24.63 34.94 37.67
CA ASN A 86 -25.57 34.84 38.80
C ASN A 86 -25.05 35.50 40.05
N VAL A 87 -23.73 35.35 40.32
CA VAL A 87 -23.08 36.04 41.46
C VAL A 87 -23.15 37.56 41.31
N ILE A 88 -22.86 38.04 40.11
CA ILE A 88 -22.89 39.48 39.82
C ILE A 88 -24.31 40.03 40.00
N GLU A 89 -25.32 39.31 39.50
CA GLU A 89 -26.70 39.73 39.64
C GLU A 89 -27.18 39.74 41.10
N ARG A 90 -26.72 38.77 41.92
CA ARG A 90 -27.01 38.79 43.36
C ARG A 90 -26.40 39.96 44.06
N GLN A 91 -25.22 40.39 43.67
CA GLN A 91 -24.54 41.56 44.28
C GLN A 91 -25.25 42.86 43.93
N LYS A 92 -25.94 42.92 42.81
CA LYS A 92 -26.68 44.12 42.45
C LYS A 92 -27.98 44.30 43.19
N GLN A 93 -28.45 43.28 43.82
CA GLN A 93 -29.62 43.33 44.65
C GLN A 93 -29.22 43.69 46.07
#